data_58d35e8491e9ba0d1e496c445c28fa1f
#
_entry.id   58d35e8491e9ba0d1e496c445c28fa1f
#
_cell.length_a   1.000
_cell.length_b   1.000
_cell.length_c   1.000
_cell.angle_alpha   90.00
_cell.angle_beta   90.00
_cell.angle_gamma   90.00
#
_symmetry.space_group_name_H-M   'P 1'
#
loop_
_entity.id
_entity.type
_entity.pdbx_description
1 polymer ?
#
loop_
_entity_poly.entity_id
_entity_poly.type
_entity_poly.pdbx_seq_one_letter_code
_entity_poly.pdbx_strand_id
1 'polypeptide(L)'
;MTEPPIELDKHRGMAERKATDIRRALAEVEANVTLLRERQTAVETELLSTPAAGWSEAVAKARYVLNLYAAGLAPADTHHRDLVKAVLADLTRLCAES
;
A
#
# COMPACT_ATOMS: atom_id res chain seq x y z
N MET A 1 -27.14 23.31 -44.02
CA MET A 1 -27.91 22.45 -43.18
C MET A 1 -27.22 22.21 -41.84
N THR A 2 -27.93 22.42 -40.79
CA THR A 2 -27.36 22.33 -39.46
C THR A 2 -27.23 20.88 -39.02
N GLU A 3 -26.18 20.59 -38.30
CA GLU A 3 -26.00 19.27 -37.72
C GLU A 3 -27.10 18.93 -36.73
N PRO A 4 -27.46 17.65 -36.63
CA PRO A 4 -28.47 17.24 -35.66
C PRO A 4 -28.02 17.52 -34.25
N PRO A 5 -28.85 18.10 -33.39
CA PRO A 5 -28.53 18.33 -31.98
C PRO A 5 -28.19 17.03 -31.20
N ILE A 6 -28.63 15.91 -31.76
CA ILE A 6 -28.43 14.59 -31.18
C ILE A 6 -26.95 14.22 -30.99
N GLU A 7 -26.06 14.67 -31.89
CA GLU A 7 -24.62 14.38 -31.75
C GLU A 7 -23.98 15.10 -30.56
N LEU A 8 -24.36 16.37 -30.37
CA LEU A 8 -23.88 17.14 -29.22
C LEU A 8 -24.34 16.54 -27.90
N ASP A 9 -25.57 16.05 -27.84
CA ASP A 9 -26.12 15.38 -26.66
C ASP A 9 -25.42 14.06 -26.39
N LYS A 10 -25.07 13.30 -27.41
CA LYS A 10 -24.27 12.08 -27.29
C LYS A 10 -22.91 12.35 -26.68
N HIS A 11 -22.19 13.35 -27.16
CA HIS A 11 -20.87 13.73 -26.65
C HIS A 11 -20.96 14.21 -25.23
N ARG A 12 -21.97 14.96 -24.87
CA ARG A 12 -22.20 15.43 -23.50
C ARG A 12 -22.49 14.27 -22.58
N GLY A 13 -23.33 13.33 -22.98
CA GLY A 13 -23.65 12.14 -22.20
C GLY A 13 -22.45 11.25 -21.98
N MET A 14 -21.59 11.10 -22.99
CA MET A 14 -20.35 10.33 -22.86
C MET A 14 -19.36 10.99 -21.90
N ALA A 15 -19.23 12.32 -21.97
CA ALA A 15 -18.37 13.07 -21.05
C ALA A 15 -18.85 12.96 -19.61
N GLU A 16 -20.15 13.04 -19.39
CA GLU A 16 -20.76 12.88 -18.06
C GLU A 16 -20.55 11.47 -17.50
N ARG A 17 -20.67 10.44 -18.33
CA ARG A 17 -20.40 9.06 -17.94
C ARG A 17 -18.95 8.87 -17.54
N LYS A 18 -18.01 9.41 -18.31
CA LYS A 18 -16.58 9.35 -17.99
C LYS A 18 -16.28 10.04 -16.67
N ALA A 19 -16.87 11.22 -16.45
CA ALA A 19 -16.69 11.95 -15.19
C ALA A 19 -17.24 11.15 -14.02
N THR A 20 -18.39 10.50 -14.16
CA THR A 20 -18.98 9.65 -13.13
C THR A 20 -18.10 8.43 -12.86
N ASP A 21 -17.58 7.79 -13.90
CA ASP A 21 -16.72 6.63 -13.79
C ASP A 21 -15.42 6.97 -13.08
N ILE A 22 -14.83 8.14 -13.38
CA ILE A 22 -13.62 8.63 -12.72
C ILE A 22 -13.88 8.88 -11.24
N ARG A 23 -14.99 9.53 -10.88
CA ARG A 23 -15.37 9.77 -9.49
C ARG A 23 -15.55 8.48 -8.72
N ARG A 24 -16.19 7.49 -9.36
CA ARG A 24 -16.39 6.17 -8.75
C ARG A 24 -15.07 5.47 -8.52
N ALA A 25 -14.18 5.50 -9.52
CA ALA A 25 -12.86 4.90 -9.40
C ALA A 25 -12.04 5.56 -8.28
N LEU A 26 -12.07 6.89 -8.17
CA LEU A 26 -11.39 7.63 -7.11
C LEU A 26 -11.98 7.29 -5.73
N ALA A 27 -13.30 7.17 -5.63
CA ALA A 27 -13.95 6.79 -4.38
C ALA A 27 -13.53 5.38 -3.93
N GLU A 28 -13.41 4.44 -4.88
CA GLU A 28 -12.93 3.09 -4.60
C GLU A 28 -11.48 3.09 -4.12
N VAL A 29 -10.61 3.90 -4.74
CA VAL A 29 -9.21 4.04 -4.31
C VAL A 29 -9.15 4.61 -2.89
N GLU A 30 -9.91 5.66 -2.60
CA GLU A 30 -9.96 6.26 -1.27
C GLU A 30 -10.46 5.29 -0.21
N ALA A 31 -11.49 4.51 -0.53
CA ALA A 31 -12.00 3.48 0.37
C ALA A 31 -10.95 2.39 0.64
N ASN A 32 -10.22 1.98 -0.40
CA ASN A 32 -9.15 0.98 -0.27
C ASN A 32 -7.99 1.51 0.58
N VAL A 33 -7.59 2.76 0.39
CA VAL A 33 -6.53 3.39 1.19
C VAL A 33 -6.93 3.46 2.65
N THR A 34 -8.17 3.85 2.94
CA THR A 34 -8.71 3.92 4.30
C THR A 34 -8.67 2.54 4.95
N LEU A 35 -9.15 1.52 4.23
CA LEU A 35 -9.16 0.14 4.71
C LEU A 35 -7.75 -0.37 5.02
N LEU A 36 -6.79 -0.07 4.14
CA LEU A 36 -5.39 -0.47 4.35
C LEU A 36 -4.78 0.21 5.58
N ARG A 37 -5.08 1.49 5.80
CA ARG A 37 -4.64 2.22 6.99
C ARG A 37 -5.23 1.65 8.27
N GLU A 38 -6.52 1.29 8.24
CA GLU A 38 -7.18 0.66 9.38
C GLU A 38 -6.55 -0.68 9.72
N ARG A 39 -6.25 -1.49 8.71
CA ARG A 39 -5.56 -2.77 8.88
C ARG A 39 -4.15 -2.58 9.43
N GLN A 40 -3.41 -1.60 8.93
CA GLN A 40 -2.08 -1.27 9.40
C GLN A 40 -2.12 -0.87 10.88
N THR A 41 -3.06 0.00 11.25
CA THR A 41 -3.23 0.41 12.66
C THR A 41 -3.55 -0.79 13.55
N ALA A 42 -4.43 -1.68 13.10
CA ALA A 42 -4.78 -2.87 13.86
C ALA A 42 -3.58 -3.79 14.07
N VAL A 43 -2.80 -4.03 13.02
CA VAL A 43 -1.57 -4.85 13.09
C VAL A 43 -0.56 -4.21 14.05
N GLU A 44 -0.33 -2.91 13.93
CA GLU A 44 0.64 -2.20 14.77
C GLU A 44 0.24 -2.18 16.24
N THR A 45 -1.06 -2.04 16.51
CA THR A 45 -1.59 -2.13 17.88
C THR A 45 -1.30 -3.53 18.46
N GLU A 46 -1.52 -4.57 17.68
CA GLU A 46 -1.22 -5.94 18.08
C GLU A 46 0.28 -6.15 18.34
N LEU A 47 1.14 -5.63 17.46
CA LEU A 47 2.59 -5.74 17.61
C LEU A 47 3.10 -5.05 18.86
N LEU A 48 2.47 -3.94 19.24
CA LEU A 48 2.82 -3.20 20.45
C LEU A 48 2.37 -3.92 21.73
N SER A 49 1.19 -4.54 21.70
CA SER A 49 0.56 -5.09 22.89
C SER A 49 0.91 -6.55 23.15
N THR A 50 1.36 -7.28 22.15
CA THR A 50 1.60 -8.72 22.25
C THR A 50 3.10 -9.02 22.10
N PRO A 51 3.79 -9.41 23.17
CA PRO A 51 5.19 -9.81 23.07
C PRO A 51 5.37 -11.01 22.14
N ALA A 52 6.50 -11.07 21.46
CA ALA A 52 6.83 -12.21 20.62
C ALA A 52 7.00 -13.47 21.47
N ALA A 53 6.38 -14.57 21.06
CA ALA A 53 6.48 -15.85 21.76
C ALA A 53 7.78 -16.59 21.46
N GLY A 54 8.49 -16.19 20.41
CA GLY A 54 9.75 -16.82 20.02
C GLY A 54 10.42 -16.06 18.89
N TRP A 55 11.54 -16.59 18.41
CA TRP A 55 12.33 -15.95 17.35
C TRP A 55 11.56 -15.72 16.07
N SER A 56 10.73 -16.66 15.67
CA SER A 56 9.92 -16.53 14.45
C SER A 56 9.03 -15.30 14.48
N GLU A 57 8.34 -15.08 15.60
CA GLU A 57 7.48 -13.91 15.78
C GLU A 57 8.31 -12.62 15.92
N ALA A 58 9.43 -12.66 16.61
CA ALA A 58 10.33 -11.51 16.75
C ALA A 58 10.86 -11.08 15.38
N VAL A 59 11.27 -12.03 14.55
CA VAL A 59 11.74 -11.75 13.18
C VAL A 59 10.59 -11.19 12.32
N ALA A 60 9.39 -11.71 12.48
CA ALA A 60 8.22 -11.20 11.74
C ALA A 60 7.94 -9.73 12.11
N LYS A 61 8.03 -9.37 13.38
CA LYS A 61 7.89 -7.98 13.83
C LYS A 61 9.00 -7.10 13.26
N ALA A 62 10.25 -7.55 13.32
CA ALA A 62 11.39 -6.82 12.78
C ALA A 62 11.23 -6.60 11.27
N ARG A 63 10.80 -7.62 10.55
CA ARG A 63 10.54 -7.53 9.11
C ARG A 63 9.48 -6.50 8.78
N TYR A 64 8.40 -6.47 9.54
CA TYR A 64 7.35 -5.49 9.34
C TYR A 64 7.89 -4.06 9.47
N VAL A 65 8.60 -3.78 10.57
CA VAL A 65 9.16 -2.45 10.85
C VAL A 65 10.20 -2.05 9.80
N LEU A 66 11.08 -2.96 9.41
CA LEU A 66 12.13 -2.68 8.42
C LEU A 66 11.53 -2.43 7.03
N ASN A 67 10.51 -3.17 6.64
CA ASN A 67 9.81 -2.93 5.38
C ASN A 67 9.07 -1.59 5.38
N LEU A 68 8.49 -1.21 6.51
CA LEU A 68 7.84 0.08 6.66
C LEU A 68 8.85 1.22 6.54
N TYR A 69 10.00 1.08 7.18
CA TYR A 69 11.11 2.02 7.09
C TYR A 69 11.58 2.16 5.64
N ALA A 70 11.81 1.04 4.96
CA ALA A 70 12.27 1.03 3.57
C ALA A 70 11.27 1.70 2.62
N ALA A 71 9.96 1.51 2.86
CA ALA A 71 8.92 2.12 2.05
C ALA A 71 8.90 3.64 2.15
N GLY A 72 9.37 4.20 3.27
CA GLY A 72 9.46 5.65 3.48
C GLY A 72 10.73 6.29 2.93
N LEU A 73 11.67 5.49 2.43
CA LEU A 73 12.92 6.02 1.88
C LEU A 73 12.70 6.68 0.52
N ALA A 74 13.51 7.70 0.23
CA ALA A 74 13.51 8.34 -1.08
C ALA A 74 13.85 7.30 -2.18
N PRO A 75 13.27 7.41 -3.39
CA PRO A 75 13.56 6.45 -4.47
C PRO A 75 15.06 6.36 -4.84
N ALA A 76 15.80 7.43 -4.66
CA ALA A 76 17.24 7.48 -4.94
C ALA A 76 18.11 6.89 -3.81
N ASP A 77 17.52 6.62 -2.65
CA ASP A 77 18.26 6.10 -1.49
C ASP A 77 18.39 4.58 -1.58
N THR A 78 19.25 4.12 -2.44
CA THR A 78 19.55 2.70 -2.62
C THR A 78 20.40 2.14 -1.49
N HIS A 79 21.26 2.96 -0.91
CA HIS A 79 22.16 2.55 0.17
C HIS A 79 21.39 2.03 1.39
N HIS A 80 20.44 2.79 1.90
CA HIS A 80 19.65 2.37 3.06
C HIS A 80 18.71 1.21 2.74
N ARG A 81 18.21 1.14 1.49
CA ARG A 81 17.45 -0.04 1.05
C ARG A 81 18.30 -1.30 1.06
N ASP A 82 19.55 -1.20 0.61
CA ASP A 82 20.46 -2.34 0.59
C ASP A 82 20.80 -2.79 2.00
N LEU A 83 20.96 -1.85 2.94
CA LEU A 83 21.14 -2.18 4.36
C LEU A 83 19.94 -2.95 4.93
N VAL A 84 18.73 -2.49 4.64
CA VAL A 84 17.50 -3.19 5.08
C VAL A 84 17.46 -4.60 4.49
N LYS A 85 17.75 -4.76 3.21
CA LYS A 85 17.78 -6.07 2.55
C LYS A 85 18.79 -7.00 3.18
N ALA A 86 19.98 -6.49 3.51
CA ALA A 86 21.02 -7.28 4.14
C ALA A 86 20.61 -7.77 5.52
N VAL A 87 20.02 -6.90 6.34
CA VAL A 87 19.53 -7.29 7.67
C VAL A 87 18.39 -8.30 7.56
N LEU A 88 17.44 -8.08 6.66
CA LEU A 88 16.33 -9.01 6.43
C LEU A 88 16.82 -10.39 5.98
N ALA A 89 17.83 -10.43 5.12
CA ALA A 89 18.43 -11.67 4.67
C ALA A 89 19.07 -12.44 5.83
N ASP A 90 19.81 -11.74 6.68
CA ASP A 90 20.43 -12.35 7.88
C ASP A 90 19.39 -12.87 8.85
N LEU A 91 18.37 -12.08 9.15
CA LEU A 91 17.29 -12.50 10.05
C LEU A 91 16.56 -13.73 9.54
N THR A 92 16.26 -13.75 8.24
CA THR A 92 15.58 -14.88 7.61
C THR A 92 16.44 -16.14 7.68
N ARG A 93 17.73 -16.02 7.35
CA ARG A 93 18.67 -17.15 7.38
C ARG A 93 18.84 -17.72 8.79
N LEU A 94 19.11 -16.85 9.75
CA LEU A 94 19.35 -17.26 11.14
C LEU A 94 18.09 -17.83 11.79
N CYS A 95 16.93 -17.29 11.47
CA CYS A 95 15.66 -17.82 11.96
C CYS A 95 15.39 -19.23 11.42
N ALA A 96 15.74 -19.48 10.16
CA ALA A 96 15.58 -20.80 9.53
C ALA A 96 16.57 -21.84 10.11
N GLU A 97 17.75 -21.39 10.53
CA GLU A 97 18.79 -22.26 11.12
C GLU A 97 18.52 -22.60 12.60
N SER A 98 17.72 -21.79 13.27
CA SER A 98 17.39 -22.02 14.66
C SER A 98 16.22 -22.98 14.80
#